data_ede2893c8d23b3a40f856396bdb5e3eb
#
_entry.id   ede2893c8d23b3a40f856396bdb5e3eb
#
_cell.length_a   1.000
_cell.length_b   1.000
_cell.length_c   1.000
_cell.angle_alpha   90.00
_cell.angle_beta   90.00
_cell.angle_gamma   90.00
#
_symmetry.space_group_name_H-M   'P 1'
#
loop_
_entity.id
_entity.type
_entity.pdbx_description
1 polymer ?
#
loop_
_entity_poly.entity_id
_entity_poly.type
_entity_poly.pdbx_seq_one_letter_code
_entity_poly.pdbx_strand_id
1 'polypeptide(L)'
;MAVTLQIKRSTGTNAPGTLADGELGYTHGTGTQGNNGDRLFIGDGSTVNVIGGQFFSDMLDHTQGTLTASSAITVDSNKAVDDFIVGNNATTGGSLQIKEGTNNGTH
;
A
#
# COMPACT_ATOMS: atom_id res chain seq x y z
N MET A 1 -20.79 28.09 10.17
CA MET A 1 -21.45 27.34 9.08
C MET A 1 -20.52 26.27 8.54
N ALA A 2 -21.01 25.05 8.42
CA ALA A 2 -20.22 23.97 7.85
C ALA A 2 -20.30 24.00 6.32
N VAL A 3 -19.19 23.68 5.68
CA VAL A 3 -19.11 23.56 4.23
C VAL A 3 -18.88 22.11 3.88
N THR A 4 -19.66 21.56 2.96
CA THR A 4 -19.50 20.20 2.48
C THR A 4 -18.81 20.22 1.13
N LEU A 5 -17.67 19.53 1.04
CA LEU A 5 -16.97 19.34 -0.22
C LEU A 5 -17.12 17.90 -0.66
N GLN A 6 -17.44 17.72 -1.92
CA GLN A 6 -17.51 16.39 -2.53
C GLN A 6 -16.55 16.34 -3.70
N ILE A 7 -15.90 15.19 -3.84
CA ILE A 7 -14.99 14.94 -4.94
C ILE A 7 -15.62 13.92 -5.88
N LYS A 8 -15.04 13.74 -7.05
CA LYS A 8 -15.46 12.67 -7.95
C LYS A 8 -15.29 11.32 -7.26
N ARG A 9 -16.21 10.41 -7.51
CA ARG A 9 -16.16 9.09 -6.87
C ARG A 9 -16.79 8.05 -7.75
N SER A 10 -16.38 6.82 -7.53
CA SER A 10 -16.90 5.64 -8.22
C SER A 10 -17.00 4.50 -7.22
N THR A 11 -17.96 3.62 -7.38
CA THR A 11 -18.06 2.40 -6.60
C THR A 11 -17.29 1.25 -7.22
N GLY A 12 -16.66 1.48 -8.35
CA GLY A 12 -15.87 0.47 -9.05
C GLY A 12 -14.43 0.44 -8.60
N THR A 13 -13.62 -0.29 -9.36
CA THR A 13 -12.20 -0.50 -9.08
C THR A 13 -11.30 0.06 -10.17
N ASN A 14 -11.86 0.82 -11.10
CA ASN A 14 -11.09 1.45 -12.17
C ASN A 14 -10.70 2.87 -11.79
N ALA A 15 -9.48 3.26 -12.13
CA ALA A 15 -9.06 4.65 -11.95
C ALA A 15 -9.97 5.58 -12.75
N PRO A 16 -10.12 6.84 -12.30
CA PRO A 16 -10.83 7.82 -13.12
C PRO A 16 -10.17 7.98 -14.48
N GLY A 17 -10.98 8.15 -15.52
CA GLY A 17 -10.45 8.32 -16.87
C GLY A 17 -9.72 9.65 -17.04
N THR A 18 -10.28 10.71 -16.52
CA THR A 18 -9.66 12.05 -16.55
C THR A 18 -9.98 12.80 -15.28
N LEU A 19 -9.02 13.58 -14.84
CA LEU A 19 -9.21 14.58 -13.77
C LEU A 19 -8.53 15.87 -14.21
N ALA A 20 -9.19 16.98 -13.93
CA ALA A 20 -8.58 18.28 -14.18
C ALA A 20 -7.41 18.51 -13.24
N ASP A 21 -6.58 19.49 -13.53
CA ASP A 21 -5.47 19.84 -12.66
C ASP A 21 -5.96 20.21 -11.26
N GLY A 22 -5.49 19.48 -10.26
CA GLY A 22 -5.90 19.66 -8.87
C GLY A 22 -7.22 19.00 -8.49
N GLU A 23 -7.88 18.34 -9.40
CA GLU A 23 -9.15 17.67 -9.12
C GLU A 23 -8.91 16.33 -8.44
N LEU A 24 -9.72 16.03 -7.41
CA LEU A 24 -9.63 14.80 -6.65
C LEU A 24 -10.69 13.79 -7.09
N GLY A 25 -10.37 12.51 -6.98
CA GLY A 25 -11.31 11.43 -7.21
C GLY A 25 -11.04 10.26 -6.29
N TYR A 26 -12.08 9.50 -5.96
CA TYR A 26 -11.94 8.33 -5.10
C TYR A 26 -12.70 7.14 -5.69
N THR A 27 -12.09 5.97 -5.62
CA THR A 27 -12.72 4.72 -6.02
C THR A 27 -13.03 3.88 -4.79
N HIS A 28 -14.30 3.50 -4.64
CA HIS A 28 -14.78 2.81 -3.43
C HIS A 28 -14.80 1.30 -3.56
N GLY A 29 -14.59 0.74 -4.75
CA GLY A 29 -14.55 -0.70 -4.89
C GLY A 29 -13.40 -1.29 -4.08
N THR A 30 -13.48 -2.59 -3.79
CA THR A 30 -12.47 -3.26 -2.99
C THR A 30 -11.10 -3.19 -3.65
N GLY A 31 -10.15 -2.60 -2.95
CA GLY A 31 -8.79 -2.41 -3.47
C GLY A 31 -7.94 -3.66 -3.34
N THR A 32 -7.21 -3.97 -4.41
CA THR A 32 -6.21 -5.03 -4.42
C THR A 32 -4.97 -4.51 -5.15
N GLN A 33 -3.90 -5.27 -5.13
CA GLN A 33 -2.70 -4.90 -5.89
C GLN A 33 -2.95 -4.88 -7.39
N GLY A 34 -3.96 -5.61 -7.86
CA GLY A 34 -4.25 -5.71 -9.28
C GLY A 34 -5.29 -4.73 -9.80
N ASN A 35 -5.85 -3.87 -8.95
CA ASN A 35 -6.86 -2.92 -9.37
C ASN A 35 -6.63 -1.56 -8.73
N ASN A 36 -7.59 -0.64 -8.91
CA ASN A 36 -7.48 0.71 -8.40
C ASN A 36 -8.59 1.05 -7.39
N GLY A 37 -9.11 0.05 -6.69
CA GLY A 37 -10.10 0.27 -5.65
C GLY A 37 -9.48 0.86 -4.38
N ASP A 38 -10.31 1.47 -3.57
CA ASP A 38 -9.93 2.07 -2.29
C ASP A 38 -8.77 3.06 -2.40
N ARG A 39 -8.74 3.84 -3.50
CA ARG A 39 -7.65 4.77 -3.79
C ARG A 39 -8.15 6.18 -4.01
N LEU A 40 -7.33 7.12 -3.58
CA LEU A 40 -7.52 8.55 -3.79
C LEU A 40 -6.59 9.02 -4.90
N PHE A 41 -7.14 9.76 -5.86
CA PHE A 41 -6.41 10.24 -7.03
C PHE A 41 -6.42 11.76 -7.09
N ILE A 42 -5.40 12.32 -7.71
CA ILE A 42 -5.37 13.74 -8.08
C ILE A 42 -4.97 13.87 -9.55
N GLY A 43 -5.59 14.81 -10.25
CA GLY A 43 -5.21 15.11 -11.62
C GLY A 43 -4.15 16.20 -11.67
N ASP A 44 -3.33 16.16 -12.72
CA ASP A 44 -2.36 17.22 -13.00
C ASP A 44 -2.60 17.89 -14.36
N GLY A 45 -3.78 17.66 -14.93
CA GLY A 45 -4.14 18.18 -16.25
C GLY A 45 -3.82 17.23 -17.39
N SER A 46 -2.94 16.26 -17.17
CA SER A 46 -2.55 15.25 -18.16
C SER A 46 -2.68 13.84 -17.64
N THR A 47 -2.39 13.62 -16.35
CA THR A 47 -2.28 12.32 -15.74
C THR A 47 -3.19 12.25 -14.52
N VAL A 48 -3.65 11.04 -14.22
CA VAL A 48 -4.39 10.74 -12.99
C VAL A 48 -3.44 9.98 -12.08
N ASN A 49 -3.07 10.59 -10.96
CA ASN A 49 -2.05 10.05 -10.06
C ASN A 49 -2.67 9.56 -8.76
N VAL A 50 -2.24 8.39 -8.29
CA VAL A 50 -2.65 7.88 -6.98
C VAL A 50 -1.89 8.64 -5.90
N ILE A 51 -2.60 9.18 -4.90
CA ILE A 51 -1.96 9.91 -3.81
C ILE A 51 -2.32 9.33 -2.44
N GLY A 52 -3.14 8.30 -2.36
CA GLY A 52 -3.49 7.69 -1.10
C GLY A 52 -4.72 6.82 -1.20
N GLY A 53 -5.39 6.65 -0.07
CA GLY A 53 -6.62 5.90 0.02
C GLY A 53 -6.57 4.79 1.06
N GLN A 54 -7.70 4.17 1.28
CA GLN A 54 -7.87 3.13 2.29
C GLN A 54 -6.96 1.93 2.04
N PHE A 55 -6.72 1.59 0.75
CA PHE A 55 -5.86 0.48 0.40
C PHE A 55 -4.47 0.63 1.02
N PHE A 56 -3.91 1.84 0.94
CA PHE A 56 -2.56 2.10 1.48
C PHE A 56 -2.57 2.25 3.00
N SER A 57 -3.62 2.87 3.54
CA SER A 57 -3.75 3.01 4.99
C SER A 57 -3.83 1.64 5.67
N ASP A 58 -4.53 0.70 5.06
CA ASP A 58 -4.67 -0.64 5.61
C ASP A 58 -3.34 -1.39 5.66
N MET A 59 -2.43 -1.10 4.74
CA MET A 59 -1.08 -1.70 4.78
C MET A 59 -0.30 -1.29 6.02
N LEU A 60 -0.58 -0.09 6.53
CA LEU A 60 0.15 0.48 7.65
C LEU A 60 -0.60 0.31 8.98
N ASP A 61 -1.86 -0.07 8.92
CA ASP A 61 -2.72 -0.13 10.10
C ASP A 61 -2.64 -1.51 10.73
N HIS A 62 -1.59 -1.73 11.49
CA HIS A 62 -1.43 -2.97 12.24
C HIS A 62 -0.80 -2.67 13.60
N THR A 63 -0.95 -3.62 14.52
CA THR A 63 -0.34 -3.52 15.83
C THR A 63 1.17 -3.64 15.69
N GLN A 64 1.90 -2.77 16.37
CA GLN A 64 3.36 -2.82 16.38
C GLN A 64 3.84 -4.22 16.78
N GLY A 65 4.79 -4.73 16.02
CA GLY A 65 5.32 -6.05 16.24
C GLY A 65 4.52 -7.19 15.65
N THR A 66 3.37 -6.89 15.01
CA THR A 66 2.53 -7.90 14.40
C THR A 66 2.30 -7.56 12.94
N LEU A 67 2.79 -8.42 12.05
CA LEU A 67 2.52 -8.27 10.61
C LEU A 67 1.25 -9.04 10.27
N THR A 68 0.35 -8.37 9.58
CA THR A 68 -0.84 -9.00 9.02
C THR A 68 -0.66 -9.15 7.52
N ALA A 69 -1.55 -9.90 6.89
CA ALA A 69 -1.51 -10.02 5.44
C ALA A 69 -1.59 -8.64 4.78
N SER A 70 -0.82 -8.43 3.75
CA SER A 70 -0.79 -7.19 2.96
C SER A 70 -0.24 -5.98 3.71
N SER A 71 0.44 -6.18 4.84
CA SER A 71 1.12 -5.09 5.54
C SER A 71 2.39 -4.67 4.82
N ALA A 72 2.72 -3.39 4.92
CA ALA A 72 3.97 -2.85 4.42
C ALA A 72 5.05 -2.92 5.50
N ILE A 73 6.30 -3.09 5.09
CA ILE A 73 7.45 -2.97 5.97
C ILE A 73 8.20 -1.71 5.58
N THR A 74 8.37 -0.80 6.53
CA THR A 74 9.13 0.43 6.29
C THR A 74 10.49 0.31 6.98
N VAL A 75 11.50 0.90 6.36
CA VAL A 75 12.87 0.86 6.84
C VAL A 75 13.35 2.28 7.15
N ASP A 76 14.44 2.40 7.88
CA ASP A 76 15.02 3.69 8.23
C ASP A 76 15.85 4.29 7.09
N SER A 77 16.53 5.41 7.35
CA SER A 77 17.35 6.10 6.36
C SER A 77 18.56 5.27 5.91
N ASN A 78 18.98 4.32 6.70
CA ASN A 78 20.08 3.40 6.38
C ASN A 78 19.57 2.16 5.62
N LYS A 79 18.27 2.10 5.34
CA LYS A 79 17.61 0.95 4.74
C LYS A 79 17.63 -0.27 5.66
N ALA A 80 17.55 -0.01 6.97
CA ALA A 80 17.64 -1.04 7.99
C ALA A 80 16.37 -1.12 8.82
N VAL A 81 16.10 -2.30 9.35
CA VAL A 81 15.16 -2.51 10.44
C VAL A 81 15.99 -2.98 11.65
N ASP A 82 15.55 -2.59 12.84
CA ASP A 82 16.32 -2.93 14.05
C ASP A 82 16.40 -4.44 14.24
N ASP A 83 15.26 -5.08 14.25
CA ASP A 83 15.18 -6.52 14.41
C ASP A 83 14.25 -7.09 13.36
N PHE A 84 14.69 -8.14 12.69
CA PHE A 84 13.85 -8.89 11.77
C PHE A 84 13.73 -10.31 12.29
N ILE A 85 12.62 -10.61 12.96
CA ILE A 85 12.38 -11.90 13.59
C ILE A 85 11.49 -12.73 12.67
N VAL A 86 11.99 -13.89 12.25
CA VAL A 86 11.23 -14.81 11.41
C VAL A 86 10.68 -15.93 12.28
N GLY A 87 9.35 -15.98 12.36
CA GLY A 87 8.66 -16.95 13.19
C GLY A 87 7.93 -16.28 14.34
N ASN A 88 7.45 -17.08 15.24
CA ASN A 88 6.80 -16.56 16.44
C ASN A 88 7.44 -17.18 17.67
N ASN A 89 7.00 -16.72 18.81
CA ASN A 89 7.48 -17.16 20.11
C ASN A 89 7.07 -18.59 20.47
N ALA A 90 6.33 -19.24 19.61
CA ALA A 90 5.76 -20.53 19.91
C ALA A 90 6.73 -21.65 19.54
N THR A 91 6.28 -22.87 19.73
CA THR A 91 7.06 -24.05 19.45
C THR A 91 7.34 -24.27 17.95
N THR A 92 6.59 -23.57 17.10
CA THR A 92 6.78 -23.68 15.67
C THR A 92 7.59 -22.48 15.19
N GLY A 93 8.80 -22.71 14.72
CA GLY A 93 9.64 -21.64 14.21
C GLY A 93 9.26 -21.25 12.80
N GLY A 94 9.66 -20.05 12.43
CA GLY A 94 9.57 -19.59 11.05
C GLY A 94 10.79 -20.03 10.26
N SER A 95 10.80 -19.69 8.99
CA SER A 95 11.96 -19.96 8.15
C SER A 95 12.33 -18.70 7.38
N LEU A 96 13.63 -18.47 7.26
CA LEU A 96 14.17 -17.44 6.38
C LEU A 96 14.78 -18.12 5.19
N GLN A 97 14.29 -17.78 4.00
CA GLN A 97 14.86 -18.31 2.78
C GLN A 97 15.55 -17.20 2.03
N ILE A 98 16.86 -17.28 1.92
CA ILE A 98 17.63 -16.35 1.11
C ILE A 98 17.95 -17.05 -0.20
N LYS A 99 17.47 -16.48 -1.29
CA LYS A 99 17.69 -17.02 -2.62
C LYS A 99 18.68 -16.18 -3.37
N GLU A 100 19.70 -16.80 -3.85
CA GLU A 100 20.59 -16.19 -4.79
C GLU A 100 20.04 -16.37 -6.20
N GLY A 101 20.38 -15.47 -7.09
CA GLY A 101 19.92 -15.55 -8.47
C GLY A 101 20.54 -16.72 -9.21
N THR A 102 21.03 -16.48 -10.41
CA THR A 102 21.62 -17.53 -11.21
C THR A 102 23.05 -17.87 -10.82
N ASN A 103 23.61 -17.11 -9.90
CA ASN A 103 24.98 -17.31 -9.46
C ASN A 103 25.04 -18.38 -8.38
N ASN A 104 26.03 -19.24 -8.48
CA ASN A 104 26.19 -20.35 -7.52
C ASN A 104 27.20 -20.05 -6.43
N GLY A 105 27.25 -18.81 -5.99
CA GLY A 105 28.16 -18.42 -4.92
C GLY A 105 27.88 -19.14 -3.63
N THR A 106 28.86 -19.17 -2.76
CA THR A 106 28.72 -19.75 -1.41
C THR A 106 28.39 -18.66 -0.41
N HIS A 107 27.61 -19.03 0.57
CA HIS A 107 27.16 -18.12 1.60
C HIS A 107 27.83 -18.39 2.93
#